data_7000081b9a021bf0b33d431ecf6327e4
#
_entry.id   7000081b9a021bf0b33d431ecf6327e4
#
_cell.length_a   1.000
_cell.length_b   1.000
_cell.length_c   1.000
_cell.angle_alpha   90.00
_cell.angle_beta   90.00
_cell.angle_gamma   90.00
#
_symmetry.space_group_name_H-M   'P 1'
#
loop_
_entity.id
_entity.type
_entity.pdbx_description
1 polymer ?
#
loop_
_entity_poly.entity_id
_entity_poly.type
_entity_poly.pdbx_seq_one_letter_code
_entity_poly.pdbx_strand_id
1 'polypeptide(L)'
;MGLAVVAGAGWYITTQMSPTQPTAARGAGRFAQGQATPVGIAAAVKGDIPIVIKALGTVTPLATVTIKTQITGQLVEVHFTEGQSVKKGDLLAVVDPRPYEVALQNANGTLAKDEALLKNAQIDLQRYQTLVKQDSIARQQLDTQAALVRQYEAQLITDRAIVDNAKLNLAYTRIIAPVTGRIGLRLVDQGNYVTMGDTTGICVITQVQPISVMFTIPEDALPLVRKRLREGATLPVTALDRAQKNQLGQGKLSTIDNQIDMTTGTVKLRAQFNNADEALFPNQFVNVRLLADTVKDATVVPVAAIQRGQPGTFVYLVKADDTVAIRVIETGVTDGERTAVTKGLEVGEQVVIDGVDRLREGAKIRRPSGGRSAPGTSGPPVAAAPPDASPPAAADAAAPERPRRANGERQGTNGERRGPAGGGRPAQTNQ
;
A
#
# COMPACT_ATOMS: atom_id res chain seq x y z
N MET A 1 -9.39 -73.10 -55.96
CA MET A 1 -7.92 -72.98 -56.11
C MET A 1 -7.39 -72.12 -54.94
N GLY A 2 -7.59 -72.57 -53.69
CA GLY A 2 -7.20 -71.77 -52.54
C GLY A 2 -6.63 -72.55 -51.36
N LEU A 3 -6.54 -73.87 -51.50
CA LEU A 3 -6.14 -74.76 -50.38
C LEU A 3 -4.71 -75.40 -50.50
N ALA A 4 -4.02 -75.11 -51.61
CA ALA A 4 -2.66 -75.67 -51.87
C ALA A 4 -1.52 -74.68 -51.48
N VAL A 5 -1.80 -73.42 -51.19
CA VAL A 5 -0.76 -72.41 -50.86
C VAL A 5 -0.46 -72.31 -49.35
N VAL A 6 -1.39 -72.79 -48.50
CA VAL A 6 -1.20 -72.68 -47.05
C VAL A 6 -0.37 -73.87 -46.51
N ALA A 7 -0.36 -75.02 -47.22
CA ALA A 7 0.44 -76.21 -46.82
C ALA A 7 1.93 -76.06 -47.16
N GLY A 8 2.32 -75.27 -48.15
CA GLY A 8 3.72 -75.06 -48.53
C GLY A 8 4.48 -74.08 -47.59
N ALA A 9 3.81 -73.12 -46.99
CA ALA A 9 4.43 -72.18 -46.07
C ALA A 9 4.68 -72.77 -44.68
N GLY A 10 3.86 -73.73 -44.24
CA GLY A 10 4.05 -74.42 -42.98
C GLY A 10 5.24 -75.41 -42.97
N TRP A 11 5.56 -75.98 -44.13
CA TRP A 11 6.69 -76.96 -44.23
C TRP A 11 8.05 -76.27 -44.34
N TYR A 12 8.11 -75.03 -44.87
CA TYR A 12 9.35 -74.27 -44.97
C TYR A 12 9.79 -73.67 -43.62
N ILE A 13 8.86 -73.40 -42.72
CA ILE A 13 9.20 -72.79 -41.40
C ILE A 13 9.68 -73.92 -40.41
N THR A 14 9.30 -75.19 -40.61
CA THR A 14 9.69 -76.25 -39.69
C THR A 14 11.07 -76.87 -39.98
N THR A 15 11.71 -76.59 -41.10
CA THR A 15 13.03 -77.12 -41.46
C THR A 15 14.23 -76.26 -41.13
N GLN A 16 14.05 -75.03 -40.59
CA GLN A 16 15.15 -74.16 -40.24
C GLN A 16 15.39 -73.99 -38.73
N MET A 17 14.70 -74.75 -37.86
CA MET A 17 15.01 -74.64 -36.42
C MET A 17 15.82 -75.83 -35.97
N SER A 18 17.13 -75.71 -36.02
CA SER A 18 18.05 -76.61 -35.31
C SER A 18 18.03 -76.30 -33.80
N PRO A 19 18.00 -77.30 -32.94
CA PRO A 19 17.99 -77.05 -31.49
C PRO A 19 19.41 -76.66 -31.03
N THR A 20 19.54 -75.38 -30.64
CA THR A 20 20.71 -74.92 -29.90
C THR A 20 20.58 -75.40 -28.45
N GLN A 21 21.50 -76.23 -28.01
CA GLN A 21 21.63 -76.73 -26.66
C GLN A 21 21.74 -75.57 -25.67
N PRO A 22 21.09 -75.60 -24.49
CA PRO A 22 21.29 -74.63 -23.47
C PRO A 22 22.66 -74.82 -22.79
N THR A 23 23.57 -73.94 -23.08
CA THR A 23 24.82 -73.75 -22.28
C THR A 23 24.37 -73.19 -20.93
N ALA A 24 24.53 -73.98 -19.90
CA ALA A 24 24.31 -73.63 -18.53
C ALA A 24 25.26 -72.50 -18.14
N ALA A 25 24.82 -71.24 -18.32
CA ALA A 25 25.48 -70.10 -17.72
C ALA A 25 25.06 -70.05 -16.23
N ARG A 26 25.93 -70.58 -15.40
CA ARG A 26 25.97 -70.26 -13.97
C ARG A 26 26.29 -68.79 -13.84
N GLY A 27 25.30 -67.93 -13.94
CA GLY A 27 25.25 -66.58 -13.52
C GLY A 27 24.40 -66.47 -12.28
N ALA A 28 24.95 -66.86 -11.14
CA ALA A 28 24.38 -66.54 -9.86
C ALA A 28 24.29 -65.02 -9.81
N GLY A 29 23.05 -64.48 -9.89
CA GLY A 29 22.76 -63.10 -9.53
C GLY A 29 23.25 -62.85 -8.11
N ARG A 30 24.46 -62.39 -7.99
CA ARG A 30 24.89 -61.64 -6.81
C ARG A 30 24.00 -60.38 -6.81
N PHE A 31 22.86 -60.49 -6.15
CA PHE A 31 22.26 -59.30 -5.60
C PHE A 31 23.37 -58.56 -4.87
N ALA A 32 23.75 -57.42 -5.39
CA ALA A 32 24.74 -56.56 -4.78
C ALA A 32 24.20 -56.08 -3.42
N GLN A 33 24.33 -56.96 -2.42
CA GLN A 33 24.18 -56.66 -1.03
C GLN A 33 25.35 -55.74 -0.69
N GLY A 34 25.05 -54.45 -0.51
CA GLY A 34 25.94 -53.59 0.26
C GLY A 34 26.74 -52.51 -0.45
N GLN A 35 26.28 -51.96 -1.57
CA GLN A 35 26.81 -50.66 -1.96
C GLN A 35 26.15 -49.60 -1.09
N ALA A 36 26.93 -49.03 -0.16
CA ALA A 36 26.47 -47.92 0.67
C ALA A 36 26.10 -46.73 -0.23
N THR A 37 24.83 -46.33 -0.18
CA THR A 37 24.29 -45.23 -0.98
C THR A 37 24.87 -43.92 -0.49
N PRO A 38 25.51 -43.10 -1.34
CA PRO A 38 25.95 -41.75 -0.92
C PRO A 38 24.72 -40.90 -0.63
N VAL A 39 24.70 -40.27 0.54
CA VAL A 39 23.57 -39.47 1.01
C VAL A 39 24.07 -38.15 1.59
N GLY A 40 23.30 -37.05 1.37
CA GLY A 40 23.47 -35.83 2.12
C GLY A 40 22.84 -35.95 3.50
N ILE A 41 23.55 -35.50 4.53
CA ILE A 41 23.06 -35.51 5.92
C ILE A 41 23.01 -34.10 6.50
N ALA A 42 22.00 -33.81 7.31
CA ALA A 42 21.91 -32.61 8.15
C ALA A 42 21.59 -33.00 9.59
N ALA A 43 22.08 -32.24 10.56
CA ALA A 43 21.69 -32.43 11.95
C ALA A 43 20.40 -31.65 12.24
N ALA A 44 19.53 -32.24 13.06
CA ALA A 44 18.44 -31.52 13.67
C ALA A 44 19.01 -30.49 14.66
N VAL A 45 18.73 -29.21 14.42
CA VAL A 45 19.26 -28.12 15.27
C VAL A 45 18.13 -27.45 16.03
N LYS A 46 18.48 -26.91 17.19
CA LYS A 46 17.56 -26.05 17.95
C LYS A 46 17.55 -24.67 17.28
N GLY A 47 16.38 -24.14 17.01
CA GLY A 47 16.27 -22.83 16.38
C GLY A 47 14.88 -22.23 16.48
N ASP A 48 14.80 -20.93 16.24
CA ASP A 48 13.54 -20.18 16.21
C ASP A 48 12.97 -20.21 14.79
N ILE A 49 11.68 -20.51 14.69
CA ILE A 49 10.94 -20.47 13.40
C ILE A 49 9.85 -19.40 13.47
N PRO A 50 9.89 -18.40 12.60
CA PRO A 50 8.84 -17.39 12.54
C PRO A 50 7.59 -17.95 11.88
N ILE A 51 6.42 -17.65 12.43
CA ILE A 51 5.11 -17.90 11.82
C ILE A 51 4.76 -16.67 10.99
N VAL A 52 5.00 -16.74 9.69
CA VAL A 52 4.76 -15.66 8.75
C VAL A 52 3.50 -15.94 7.93
N ILE A 53 2.53 -15.04 8.05
CA ILE A 53 1.33 -15.06 7.20
C ILE A 53 1.62 -14.19 5.98
N LYS A 54 1.56 -14.80 4.79
CA LYS A 54 1.74 -14.11 3.50
C LYS A 54 0.36 -13.74 2.97
N ALA A 55 0.21 -12.50 2.53
CA ALA A 55 -1.04 -11.97 2.01
C ALA A 55 -0.78 -10.98 0.86
N LEU A 56 -1.79 -10.78 0.01
CA LEU A 56 -1.79 -9.68 -0.94
C LEU A 56 -2.49 -8.49 -0.30
N GLY A 57 -1.91 -7.30 -0.43
CA GLY A 57 -2.46 -6.08 0.13
C GLY A 57 -2.53 -4.96 -0.90
N THR A 58 -3.33 -3.96 -0.58
CA THR A 58 -3.43 -2.71 -1.32
C THR A 58 -3.03 -1.55 -0.41
N VAL A 59 -2.18 -0.70 -0.91
CA VAL A 59 -1.77 0.53 -0.21
C VAL A 59 -2.94 1.50 -0.21
N THR A 60 -3.36 1.93 0.97
CA THR A 60 -4.47 2.87 1.14
C THR A 60 -4.01 4.08 1.94
N PRO A 61 -4.27 5.29 1.48
CA PRO A 61 -3.96 6.49 2.26
C PRO A 61 -4.83 6.52 3.53
N LEU A 62 -4.34 7.19 4.57
CA LEU A 62 -5.13 7.37 5.79
C LEU A 62 -6.27 8.35 5.59
N ALA A 63 -6.08 9.36 4.76
CA ALA A 63 -7.10 10.31 4.37
C ALA A 63 -6.93 10.72 2.90
N THR A 64 -8.04 10.80 2.19
CA THR A 64 -8.14 11.39 0.85
C THR A 64 -9.25 12.42 0.91
N VAL A 65 -8.92 13.69 0.70
CA VAL A 65 -9.86 14.80 0.82
C VAL A 65 -9.94 15.56 -0.49
N THR A 66 -11.10 15.58 -1.09
CA THR A 66 -11.39 16.44 -2.24
C THR A 66 -11.67 17.85 -1.74
N ILE A 67 -10.86 18.79 -2.15
CA ILE A 67 -10.98 20.20 -1.78
C ILE A 67 -12.08 20.85 -2.63
N LYS A 68 -13.12 21.30 -1.97
CA LYS A 68 -14.27 21.96 -2.59
C LYS A 68 -14.41 23.39 -2.04
N THR A 69 -14.99 24.26 -2.84
CA THR A 69 -15.41 25.59 -2.36
C THR A 69 -16.66 25.49 -1.48
N GLN A 70 -16.74 26.34 -0.47
CA GLN A 70 -17.95 26.50 0.39
C GLN A 70 -18.76 27.74 0.01
N ILE A 71 -18.28 28.49 -1.01
CA ILE A 71 -18.93 29.68 -1.55
C ILE A 71 -18.88 29.65 -3.07
N THR A 72 -19.66 30.50 -3.69
CA THR A 72 -19.75 30.61 -5.15
C THR A 72 -18.98 31.83 -5.62
N GLY A 73 -18.16 31.71 -6.66
CA GLY A 73 -17.42 32.84 -7.23
C GLY A 73 -16.35 32.42 -8.23
N GLN A 74 -15.64 33.38 -8.76
CA GLN A 74 -14.53 33.15 -9.67
C GLN A 74 -13.25 32.78 -8.89
N LEU A 75 -12.53 31.78 -9.35
CA LEU A 75 -11.23 31.39 -8.80
C LEU A 75 -10.16 32.37 -9.30
N VAL A 76 -9.71 33.28 -8.40
CA VAL A 76 -8.79 34.37 -8.78
C VAL A 76 -7.34 33.93 -8.70
N GLU A 77 -6.98 33.15 -7.69
CA GLU A 77 -5.60 32.74 -7.45
C GLU A 77 -5.53 31.27 -7.08
N VAL A 78 -4.46 30.61 -7.53
CA VAL A 78 -4.11 29.22 -7.16
C VAL A 78 -2.67 29.24 -6.65
N HIS A 79 -2.46 28.82 -5.40
CA HIS A 79 -1.18 28.91 -4.69
C HIS A 79 -0.47 27.56 -4.53
N PHE A 80 -0.84 26.55 -5.28
CA PHE A 80 -0.19 25.25 -5.25
C PHE A 80 0.27 24.81 -6.62
N THR A 81 1.27 23.94 -6.65
CA THR A 81 1.66 23.16 -7.83
C THR A 81 1.20 21.72 -7.69
N GLU A 82 0.91 21.09 -8.82
CA GLU A 82 0.53 19.67 -8.85
C GLU A 82 1.63 18.79 -8.27
N GLY A 83 1.26 17.80 -7.46
CA GLY A 83 2.21 16.92 -6.80
C GLY A 83 2.94 17.51 -5.59
N GLN A 84 2.68 18.77 -5.23
CA GLN A 84 3.30 19.43 -4.08
C GLN A 84 2.80 18.82 -2.76
N SER A 85 3.71 18.73 -1.77
CA SER A 85 3.35 18.43 -0.38
C SER A 85 2.91 19.69 0.33
N VAL A 86 1.76 19.64 1.01
CA VAL A 86 1.18 20.75 1.76
C VAL A 86 0.90 20.33 3.19
N LYS A 87 0.90 21.32 4.09
CA LYS A 87 0.53 21.16 5.50
C LYS A 87 -0.90 21.62 5.72
N LYS A 88 -1.53 21.06 6.74
CA LYS A 88 -2.84 21.55 7.21
C LYS A 88 -2.76 23.05 7.51
N GLY A 89 -3.66 23.84 6.92
CA GLY A 89 -3.74 25.29 7.05
C GLY A 89 -3.09 26.07 5.91
N ASP A 90 -2.32 25.45 5.01
CA ASP A 90 -1.72 26.13 3.86
C ASP A 90 -2.82 26.65 2.92
N LEU A 91 -2.62 27.86 2.40
CA LEU A 91 -3.51 28.49 1.43
C LEU A 91 -3.35 27.78 0.07
N LEU A 92 -4.45 27.29 -0.47
CA LEU A 92 -4.45 26.58 -1.75
C LEU A 92 -4.97 27.44 -2.89
N ALA A 93 -6.05 28.17 -2.65
CA ALA A 93 -6.69 28.97 -3.68
C ALA A 93 -7.50 30.10 -3.07
N VAL A 94 -7.81 31.11 -3.87
CA VAL A 94 -8.63 32.24 -3.47
C VAL A 94 -9.77 32.42 -4.48
N VAL A 95 -10.99 32.40 -3.96
CA VAL A 95 -12.19 32.82 -4.70
C VAL A 95 -12.34 34.34 -4.54
N ASP A 96 -12.84 35.06 -5.54
CA ASP A 96 -13.01 36.50 -5.54
C ASP A 96 -13.64 37.02 -4.23
N PRO A 97 -12.89 37.69 -3.37
CA PRO A 97 -13.36 38.14 -2.07
C PRO A 97 -14.22 39.39 -2.13
N ARG A 98 -14.13 40.20 -3.20
CA ARG A 98 -14.75 41.53 -3.30
C ARG A 98 -16.26 41.52 -3.00
N PRO A 99 -17.10 40.64 -3.53
CA PRO A 99 -18.53 40.60 -3.19
C PRO A 99 -18.76 40.37 -1.69
N TYR A 100 -17.94 39.55 -1.07
CA TYR A 100 -18.05 39.18 0.35
C TYR A 100 -17.51 40.29 1.26
N GLU A 101 -16.49 41.01 0.84
CA GLU A 101 -16.01 42.23 1.53
C GLU A 101 -17.07 43.34 1.56
N VAL A 102 -17.73 43.59 0.43
CA VAL A 102 -18.84 44.57 0.34
C VAL A 102 -20.00 44.10 1.22
N ALA A 103 -20.35 42.81 1.23
CA ALA A 103 -21.41 42.27 2.11
C ALA A 103 -21.08 42.46 3.59
N LEU A 104 -19.83 42.24 3.99
CA LEU A 104 -19.36 42.47 5.35
C LEU A 104 -19.39 43.98 5.72
N GLN A 105 -19.00 44.84 4.80
CA GLN A 105 -19.05 46.31 5.01
C GLN A 105 -20.51 46.78 5.22
N ASN A 106 -21.44 46.28 4.43
CA ASN A 106 -22.87 46.59 4.57
C ASN A 106 -23.42 46.13 5.91
N ALA A 107 -23.09 44.89 6.33
CA ALA A 107 -23.50 44.35 7.63
C ALA A 107 -22.95 45.18 8.79
N ASN A 108 -21.69 45.60 8.73
CA ASN A 108 -21.08 46.49 9.73
C ASN A 108 -21.73 47.88 9.76
N GLY A 109 -22.12 48.42 8.58
CA GLY A 109 -22.85 49.70 8.51
C GLY A 109 -24.20 49.62 9.18
N THR A 110 -24.94 48.52 8.99
CA THR A 110 -26.24 48.27 9.66
C THR A 110 -26.07 48.15 11.19
N LEU A 111 -25.09 47.39 11.64
CA LEU A 111 -24.77 47.25 13.07
C LEU A 111 -24.45 48.61 13.70
N ALA A 112 -23.59 49.40 13.06
CA ALA A 112 -23.22 50.70 13.59
C ALA A 112 -24.39 51.70 13.67
N LYS A 113 -25.31 51.65 12.68
CA LYS A 113 -26.55 52.43 12.71
C LYS A 113 -27.42 52.04 13.89
N ASP A 114 -27.61 50.75 14.13
CA ASP A 114 -28.54 50.28 15.18
C ASP A 114 -27.88 50.38 16.57
N GLU A 115 -26.56 50.34 16.68
CA GLU A 115 -25.82 50.73 17.90
C GLU A 115 -26.04 52.21 18.27
N ALA A 116 -26.07 53.11 17.28
CA ALA A 116 -26.36 54.51 17.51
C ALA A 116 -27.81 54.73 17.97
N LEU A 117 -28.77 54.00 17.39
CA LEU A 117 -30.18 54.03 17.80
C LEU A 117 -30.35 53.53 19.25
N LEU A 118 -29.71 52.43 19.61
CA LEU A 118 -29.71 51.93 20.97
C LEU A 118 -29.15 52.93 21.95
N LYS A 119 -28.00 53.54 21.61
CA LYS A 119 -27.36 54.57 22.46
C LYS A 119 -28.30 55.78 22.69
N ASN A 120 -28.98 56.25 21.66
CA ASN A 120 -29.97 57.31 21.79
C ASN A 120 -31.13 56.91 22.68
N ALA A 121 -31.69 55.72 22.46
CA ALA A 121 -32.79 55.17 23.27
C ALA A 121 -32.41 55.01 24.76
N GLN A 122 -31.18 54.64 25.05
CA GLN A 122 -30.65 54.54 26.41
C GLN A 122 -30.50 55.92 27.08
N ILE A 123 -30.01 56.91 26.34
CA ILE A 123 -29.92 58.30 26.86
C ILE A 123 -31.31 58.83 27.19
N ASP A 124 -32.31 58.58 26.31
CA ASP A 124 -33.67 59.02 26.55
C ASP A 124 -34.29 58.26 27.72
N LEU A 125 -34.01 56.96 27.89
CA LEU A 125 -34.42 56.18 29.03
C LEU A 125 -33.89 56.74 30.34
N GLN A 126 -32.64 57.15 30.40
CA GLN A 126 -32.03 57.78 31.57
C GLN A 126 -32.70 59.14 31.87
N ARG A 127 -33.00 59.92 30.83
CA ARG A 127 -33.73 61.18 30.98
C ARG A 127 -35.14 60.95 31.54
N TYR A 128 -35.88 60.00 31.00
CA TYR A 128 -37.23 59.65 31.47
C TYR A 128 -37.21 59.10 32.90
N GLN A 129 -36.24 58.30 33.28
CA GLN A 129 -36.05 57.86 34.66
C GLN A 129 -35.89 59.05 35.63
N THR A 130 -35.21 60.09 35.24
CA THR A 130 -35.04 61.30 36.05
C THR A 130 -36.33 62.11 36.14
N LEU A 131 -37.04 62.27 35.01
CA LEU A 131 -38.30 63.00 34.95
C LEU A 131 -39.44 62.33 35.74
N VAL A 132 -39.50 60.97 35.73
CA VAL A 132 -40.46 60.24 36.57
C VAL A 132 -40.20 60.44 38.06
N LYS A 133 -38.91 60.50 38.49
CA LYS A 133 -38.55 60.79 39.88
C LYS A 133 -38.98 62.19 40.33
N GLN A 134 -39.20 63.10 39.37
CA GLN A 134 -39.65 64.45 39.55
C GLN A 134 -41.17 64.62 39.35
N ASP A 135 -41.90 63.51 39.20
CA ASP A 135 -43.31 63.49 38.86
C ASP A 135 -43.69 64.29 37.60
N SER A 136 -42.77 64.49 36.68
CA SER A 136 -42.90 65.36 35.50
C SER A 136 -43.44 64.64 34.26
N ILE A 137 -43.46 63.31 34.25
CA ILE A 137 -43.99 62.49 33.14
C ILE A 137 -44.75 61.25 33.65
N ALA A 138 -45.63 60.69 32.80
CA ALA A 138 -46.37 59.48 33.08
C ALA A 138 -45.41 58.22 33.06
N ARG A 139 -45.58 57.31 33.99
CA ARG A 139 -44.82 56.06 34.09
C ARG A 139 -44.92 55.23 32.80
N GLN A 140 -46.04 55.27 32.08
CA GLN A 140 -46.24 54.61 30.81
C GLN A 140 -45.18 55.00 29.76
N GLN A 141 -44.75 56.25 29.73
CA GLN A 141 -43.70 56.72 28.81
C GLN A 141 -42.33 56.10 29.14
N LEU A 142 -42.03 55.92 30.43
CA LEU A 142 -40.79 55.23 30.86
C LEU A 142 -40.85 53.76 30.47
N ASP A 143 -41.96 53.06 30.67
CA ASP A 143 -42.12 51.65 30.33
C ASP A 143 -41.99 51.42 28.81
N THR A 144 -42.58 52.33 28.01
CA THR A 144 -42.49 52.32 26.55
C THR A 144 -41.00 52.50 26.10
N GLN A 145 -40.30 53.45 26.70
CA GLN A 145 -38.90 53.65 26.37
C GLN A 145 -38.00 52.52 26.81
N ALA A 146 -38.29 51.89 27.96
CA ALA A 146 -37.59 50.68 28.40
C ALA A 146 -37.84 49.48 27.47
N ALA A 147 -39.04 49.37 26.91
CA ALA A 147 -39.37 48.35 25.91
C ALA A 147 -38.59 48.64 24.58
N LEU A 148 -38.48 49.89 24.16
CA LEU A 148 -37.74 50.29 22.97
C LEU A 148 -36.23 49.98 23.11
N VAL A 149 -35.65 50.23 24.27
CA VAL A 149 -34.22 49.81 24.53
C VAL A 149 -34.05 48.33 24.38
N ARG A 150 -34.93 47.51 25.01
CA ARG A 150 -34.88 46.04 24.86
C ARG A 150 -35.05 45.58 23.42
N GLN A 151 -35.89 46.26 22.63
CA GLN A 151 -36.06 46.01 21.21
C GLN A 151 -34.78 46.23 20.44
N TYR A 152 -34.11 47.38 20.66
CA TYR A 152 -32.80 47.66 20.00
C TYR A 152 -31.69 46.72 20.48
N GLU A 153 -31.68 46.32 21.77
CA GLU A 153 -30.74 45.31 22.26
C GLU A 153 -30.91 43.97 21.54
N ALA A 154 -32.16 43.54 21.35
CA ALA A 154 -32.47 42.31 20.60
C ALA A 154 -32.08 42.46 19.11
N GLN A 155 -32.28 43.63 18.50
CA GLN A 155 -31.86 43.92 17.12
C GLN A 155 -30.34 43.78 16.96
N LEU A 156 -29.57 44.33 17.89
CA LEU A 156 -28.11 44.22 17.85
C LEU A 156 -27.58 42.78 17.89
N ILE A 157 -28.28 41.87 18.61
CA ILE A 157 -27.92 40.46 18.62
C ILE A 157 -28.08 39.89 17.20
N THR A 158 -29.18 40.25 16.50
CA THR A 158 -29.41 39.85 15.12
C THR A 158 -28.38 40.39 14.17
N ASP A 159 -28.04 41.70 14.29
CA ASP A 159 -27.10 42.37 13.42
C ASP A 159 -25.67 41.81 13.59
N ARG A 160 -25.26 41.51 14.82
CA ARG A 160 -23.99 40.83 15.11
C ARG A 160 -23.93 39.46 14.45
N ALA A 161 -25.02 38.68 14.47
CA ALA A 161 -25.09 37.39 13.79
C ALA A 161 -24.95 37.56 12.26
N ILE A 162 -25.53 38.61 11.67
CA ILE A 162 -25.38 38.94 10.25
C ILE A 162 -23.92 39.30 9.91
N VAL A 163 -23.27 40.11 10.76
CA VAL A 163 -21.82 40.44 10.60
C VAL A 163 -20.97 39.16 10.68
N ASP A 164 -21.22 38.32 11.65
CA ASP A 164 -20.45 37.09 11.83
C ASP A 164 -20.65 36.11 10.67
N ASN A 165 -21.86 36.05 10.09
CA ASN A 165 -22.12 35.26 8.87
C ASN A 165 -21.33 35.85 7.67
N ALA A 166 -21.31 37.16 7.50
CA ALA A 166 -20.55 37.80 6.44
C ALA A 166 -19.03 37.61 6.60
N LYS A 167 -18.50 37.64 7.83
CA LYS A 167 -17.10 37.29 8.13
C LYS A 167 -16.78 35.84 7.77
N LEU A 168 -17.67 34.92 8.10
CA LEU A 168 -17.51 33.50 7.81
C LEU A 168 -17.45 33.25 6.29
N ASN A 169 -18.38 33.86 5.54
CA ASN A 169 -18.39 33.80 4.08
C ASN A 169 -17.10 34.38 3.47
N LEU A 170 -16.62 35.48 4.00
CA LEU A 170 -15.33 36.04 3.59
C LEU A 170 -14.16 35.11 3.92
N ALA A 171 -14.17 34.45 5.07
CA ALA A 171 -13.14 33.47 5.41
C ALA A 171 -13.14 32.28 4.43
N TYR A 172 -14.30 31.84 3.95
CA TYR A 172 -14.42 30.77 2.95
C TYR A 172 -13.91 31.14 1.55
N THR A 173 -13.67 32.43 1.26
CA THR A 173 -12.99 32.83 0.01
C THR A 173 -11.56 32.32 -0.05
N ARG A 174 -10.94 32.08 1.10
CA ARG A 174 -9.59 31.54 1.23
C ARG A 174 -9.66 30.03 1.45
N ILE A 175 -9.41 29.27 0.42
CA ILE A 175 -9.47 27.82 0.45
C ILE A 175 -8.16 27.29 1.00
N ILE A 176 -8.22 26.63 2.17
CA ILE A 176 -7.05 26.12 2.90
C ILE A 176 -7.05 24.58 2.94
N ALA A 177 -5.88 24.00 3.09
CA ALA A 177 -5.70 22.55 3.23
C ALA A 177 -6.26 22.05 4.58
N PRO A 178 -7.24 21.13 4.61
CA PRO A 178 -7.78 20.60 5.86
C PRO A 178 -6.89 19.54 6.50
N VAL A 179 -6.03 18.91 5.70
CA VAL A 179 -5.10 17.85 6.10
C VAL A 179 -3.73 18.08 5.48
N THR A 180 -2.70 17.54 6.14
CA THR A 180 -1.35 17.47 5.58
C THR A 180 -1.28 16.31 4.59
N GLY A 181 -0.71 16.52 3.40
CA GLY A 181 -0.59 15.48 2.39
C GLY A 181 -0.05 16.00 1.07
N ARG A 182 -0.12 15.16 0.04
CA ARG A 182 0.29 15.49 -1.31
C ARG A 182 -0.91 15.89 -2.15
N ILE A 183 -0.81 16.99 -2.86
CA ILE A 183 -1.83 17.46 -3.80
C ILE A 183 -1.75 16.62 -5.08
N GLY A 184 -2.90 16.21 -5.58
CA GLY A 184 -3.06 15.57 -6.88
C GLY A 184 -3.02 16.57 -8.04
N LEU A 185 -3.67 16.18 -9.14
CA LEU A 185 -3.83 17.05 -10.30
C LEU A 185 -4.85 18.16 -9.99
N ARG A 186 -4.67 19.30 -10.64
CA ARG A 186 -5.61 20.40 -10.58
C ARG A 186 -6.82 20.09 -11.47
N LEU A 187 -8.00 20.23 -10.91
CA LEU A 187 -9.25 19.88 -11.59
C LEU A 187 -9.97 21.13 -12.13
N VAL A 188 -9.62 22.31 -11.61
CA VAL A 188 -10.22 23.62 -12.00
C VAL A 188 -9.09 24.64 -12.14
N ASP A 189 -9.10 25.39 -13.25
CA ASP A 189 -8.12 26.41 -13.57
C ASP A 189 -8.49 27.79 -12.98
N GLN A 190 -7.47 28.61 -12.80
CA GLN A 190 -7.62 30.02 -12.45
C GLN A 190 -8.49 30.72 -13.52
N GLY A 191 -9.41 31.55 -13.08
CA GLY A 191 -10.37 32.22 -13.94
C GLY A 191 -11.72 31.51 -14.06
N ASN A 192 -11.80 30.23 -13.74
CA ASN A 192 -13.05 29.49 -13.75
C ASN A 192 -13.98 29.93 -12.61
N TYR A 193 -15.28 29.77 -12.85
CA TYR A 193 -16.32 30.02 -11.86
C TYR A 193 -16.62 28.72 -11.12
N VAL A 194 -16.55 28.75 -9.78
CA VAL A 194 -16.78 27.60 -8.91
C VAL A 194 -18.01 27.79 -8.03
N THR A 195 -18.71 26.71 -7.76
CA THR A 195 -19.95 26.72 -6.98
C THR A 195 -19.93 25.67 -5.86
N MET A 196 -20.73 25.89 -4.80
CA MET A 196 -20.87 24.91 -3.69
C MET A 196 -21.38 23.54 -4.16
N GLY A 197 -22.07 23.49 -5.29
CA GLY A 197 -22.67 22.27 -5.87
C GLY A 197 -21.71 21.43 -6.71
N ASP A 198 -20.51 21.93 -6.99
CA ASP A 198 -19.57 21.26 -7.88
C ASP A 198 -19.10 19.93 -7.27
N THR A 199 -19.28 18.86 -8.04
CA THR A 199 -18.89 17.50 -7.62
C THR A 199 -17.40 17.25 -7.77
N THR A 200 -16.76 17.92 -8.74
CA THR A 200 -15.36 17.69 -9.11
C THR A 200 -14.37 18.18 -8.04
N GLY A 201 -14.63 19.37 -7.45
CA GLY A 201 -13.69 20.02 -6.54
C GLY A 201 -12.53 20.70 -7.27
N ILE A 202 -11.63 21.32 -6.53
CA ILE A 202 -10.47 22.07 -7.06
C ILE A 202 -9.25 21.16 -7.22
N CYS A 203 -8.96 20.36 -6.22
CA CYS A 203 -7.91 19.36 -6.19
C CYS A 203 -8.21 18.29 -5.14
N VAL A 204 -7.42 17.22 -5.15
CA VAL A 204 -7.50 16.16 -4.13
C VAL A 204 -6.21 16.16 -3.33
N ILE A 205 -6.31 16.18 -2.00
CA ILE A 205 -5.17 16.00 -1.11
C ILE A 205 -5.20 14.58 -0.55
N THR A 206 -4.10 13.86 -0.72
CA THR A 206 -3.92 12.50 -0.24
C THR A 206 -2.83 12.44 0.82
N GLN A 207 -3.15 11.93 1.99
CA GLN A 207 -2.18 11.73 3.05
C GLN A 207 -1.34 10.48 2.75
N VAL A 208 -0.08 10.68 2.37
CA VAL A 208 0.86 9.61 2.01
C VAL A 208 1.85 9.29 3.15
N GLN A 209 1.91 10.13 4.17
CA GLN A 209 2.78 10.00 5.34
C GLN A 209 2.00 10.34 6.62
N PRO A 210 1.78 9.35 7.52
CA PRO A 210 1.94 7.91 7.32
C PRO A 210 0.90 7.35 6.35
N ILE A 211 1.17 6.13 5.81
CA ILE A 211 0.27 5.42 4.91
C ILE A 211 -0.15 4.08 5.51
N SER A 212 -1.21 3.49 5.03
CA SER A 212 -1.66 2.17 5.45
C SER A 212 -1.67 1.16 4.31
N VAL A 213 -1.56 -0.12 4.65
CA VAL A 213 -1.78 -1.23 3.74
C VAL A 213 -2.94 -2.05 4.28
N MET A 214 -3.95 -2.24 3.45
CA MET A 214 -5.06 -3.16 3.71
C MET A 214 -4.76 -4.50 3.05
N PHE A 215 -4.88 -5.60 3.81
CA PHE A 215 -4.67 -6.96 3.33
C PHE A 215 -5.63 -7.92 4.04
N THR A 216 -5.83 -9.10 3.46
CA THR A 216 -6.74 -10.12 3.99
C THR A 216 -5.97 -11.34 4.44
N ILE A 217 -6.42 -11.94 5.54
CA ILE A 217 -5.91 -13.24 6.01
C ILE A 217 -7.07 -14.23 6.13
N PRO A 218 -6.83 -15.55 5.97
CA PRO A 218 -7.82 -16.57 6.24
C PRO A 218 -8.30 -16.52 7.71
N GLU A 219 -9.57 -16.87 7.95
CA GLU A 219 -10.16 -16.86 9.30
C GLU A 219 -9.44 -17.80 10.27
N ASP A 220 -8.88 -18.91 9.77
CA ASP A 220 -8.11 -19.88 10.57
C ASP A 220 -6.86 -19.25 11.22
N ALA A 221 -6.28 -18.22 10.61
CA ALA A 221 -5.13 -17.52 11.15
C ALA A 221 -5.51 -16.44 12.19
N LEU A 222 -6.78 -16.05 12.25
CA LEU A 222 -7.26 -14.96 13.10
C LEU A 222 -7.06 -15.23 14.62
N PRO A 223 -7.32 -16.45 15.15
CA PRO A 223 -7.14 -16.73 16.57
C PRO A 223 -5.72 -16.48 17.05
N LEU A 224 -4.70 -16.85 16.25
CA LEU A 224 -3.29 -16.63 16.55
C LEU A 224 -2.97 -15.13 16.62
N VAL A 225 -3.36 -14.38 15.60
CA VAL A 225 -3.13 -12.93 15.54
C VAL A 225 -3.81 -12.20 16.71
N ARG A 226 -5.07 -12.56 17.01
CA ARG A 226 -5.82 -11.98 18.15
C ARG A 226 -5.21 -12.31 19.49
N LYS A 227 -4.71 -13.56 19.69
CA LYS A 227 -4.03 -13.96 20.91
C LYS A 227 -2.82 -13.07 21.17
N ARG A 228 -1.95 -12.90 20.18
CA ARG A 228 -0.73 -12.08 20.29
C ARG A 228 -1.03 -10.61 20.55
N LEU A 229 -2.06 -10.05 19.91
CA LEU A 229 -2.48 -8.67 20.17
C LEU A 229 -3.03 -8.48 21.58
N ARG A 230 -3.78 -9.45 22.14
CA ARG A 230 -4.25 -9.41 23.53
C ARG A 230 -3.10 -9.48 24.54
N GLU A 231 -2.01 -10.15 24.19
CA GLU A 231 -0.78 -10.20 24.97
C GLU A 231 0.03 -8.90 24.89
N GLY A 232 -0.46 -7.90 24.13
CA GLY A 232 0.22 -6.61 23.93
C GLY A 232 1.37 -6.65 22.93
N ALA A 233 1.52 -7.73 22.17
CA ALA A 233 2.58 -7.84 21.19
C ALA A 233 2.35 -6.90 20.01
N THR A 234 3.40 -6.19 19.60
CA THR A 234 3.41 -5.47 18.32
C THR A 234 3.74 -6.45 17.21
N LEU A 235 2.85 -6.61 16.24
CA LEU A 235 3.05 -7.51 15.11
C LEU A 235 3.66 -6.75 13.94
N PRO A 236 4.94 -7.01 13.60
CA PRO A 236 5.59 -6.34 12.49
C PRO A 236 5.03 -6.85 11.15
N VAL A 237 4.90 -5.93 10.21
CA VAL A 237 4.39 -6.17 8.87
C VAL A 237 5.39 -5.63 7.87
N THR A 238 5.82 -6.46 6.94
CA THR A 238 6.73 -6.07 5.86
C THR A 238 5.95 -6.02 4.55
N ALA A 239 6.03 -4.90 3.85
CA ALA A 239 5.51 -4.75 2.51
C ALA A 239 6.64 -4.99 1.49
N LEU A 240 6.37 -5.81 0.49
CA LEU A 240 7.29 -6.18 -0.57
C LEU A 240 6.69 -5.83 -1.92
N ASP A 241 7.57 -5.69 -2.90
CA ASP A 241 7.16 -5.50 -4.29
C ASP A 241 6.39 -6.72 -4.86
N ARG A 242 5.86 -6.57 -6.08
CA ARG A 242 5.13 -7.64 -6.76
C ARG A 242 5.98 -8.90 -6.97
N ALA A 243 7.28 -8.74 -7.17
CA ALA A 243 8.22 -9.85 -7.36
C ALA A 243 8.67 -10.50 -6.03
N GLN A 244 8.27 -9.95 -4.88
CA GLN A 244 8.69 -10.36 -3.53
C GLN A 244 10.21 -10.28 -3.27
N LYS A 245 10.93 -9.51 -4.08
CA LYS A 245 12.40 -9.36 -4.00
C LYS A 245 12.80 -8.14 -3.18
N ASN A 246 12.12 -7.01 -3.39
CA ASN A 246 12.47 -5.76 -2.75
C ASN A 246 11.48 -5.45 -1.62
N GLN A 247 12.03 -5.06 -0.48
CA GLN A 247 11.24 -4.55 0.63
C GLN A 247 10.92 -3.08 0.36
N LEU A 248 9.62 -2.74 0.33
CA LEU A 248 9.13 -1.38 0.14
C LEU A 248 8.98 -0.62 1.46
N GLY A 249 8.81 -1.35 2.56
CA GLY A 249 8.69 -0.72 3.87
C GLY A 249 8.42 -1.71 4.98
N GLN A 250 8.67 -1.24 6.20
CA GLN A 250 8.28 -1.94 7.42
C GLN A 250 7.23 -1.12 8.17
N GLY A 251 6.24 -1.81 8.67
CA GLY A 251 5.16 -1.24 9.44
C GLY A 251 4.74 -2.16 10.58
N LYS A 252 3.63 -1.82 11.19
CA LYS A 252 3.02 -2.60 12.27
C LYS A 252 1.54 -2.78 12.01
N LEU A 253 1.00 -3.91 12.45
CA LEU A 253 -0.44 -4.14 12.44
C LEU A 253 -1.12 -3.11 13.35
N SER A 254 -2.09 -2.39 12.78
CA SER A 254 -2.83 -1.33 13.48
C SER A 254 -4.21 -1.82 13.91
N THR A 255 -4.93 -2.47 13.01
CA THR A 255 -6.34 -2.81 13.25
C THR A 255 -6.71 -4.09 12.53
N ILE A 256 -7.61 -4.87 13.13
CA ILE A 256 -8.32 -6.00 12.53
C ILE A 256 -9.76 -5.55 12.33
N ASP A 257 -10.34 -5.85 11.18
CA ASP A 257 -11.76 -5.63 10.92
C ASP A 257 -12.61 -6.45 11.91
N ASN A 258 -13.79 -5.96 12.21
CA ASN A 258 -14.72 -6.62 13.15
C ASN A 258 -15.62 -7.66 12.47
N GLN A 259 -15.53 -7.81 11.14
CA GLN A 259 -16.32 -8.72 10.34
C GLN A 259 -15.45 -9.63 9.50
N ILE A 260 -15.93 -10.88 9.34
CA ILE A 260 -15.39 -11.86 8.39
C ILE A 260 -16.19 -11.71 7.09
N ASP A 261 -15.49 -11.65 5.98
CA ASP A 261 -16.12 -11.73 4.66
C ASP A 261 -16.51 -13.19 4.40
N MET A 262 -17.80 -13.48 4.48
CA MET A 262 -18.36 -14.84 4.34
C MET A 262 -18.21 -15.41 2.93
N THR A 263 -17.98 -14.56 1.92
CA THR A 263 -17.81 -15.03 0.53
C THR A 263 -16.42 -15.60 0.29
N THR A 264 -15.43 -15.10 1.02
CA THR A 264 -14.03 -15.48 0.87
C THR A 264 -13.44 -16.17 2.10
N GLY A 265 -14.16 -16.20 3.24
CA GLY A 265 -13.66 -16.75 4.51
C GLY A 265 -12.45 -15.98 5.03
N THR A 266 -12.36 -14.68 4.78
CA THR A 266 -11.19 -13.87 5.13
C THR A 266 -11.56 -12.68 6.02
N VAL A 267 -10.56 -12.18 6.74
CA VAL A 267 -10.66 -10.97 7.57
C VAL A 267 -9.71 -9.92 7.04
N LYS A 268 -10.19 -8.66 6.98
CA LYS A 268 -9.38 -7.53 6.56
C LYS A 268 -8.55 -7.00 7.72
N LEU A 269 -7.29 -6.76 7.47
CA LEU A 269 -6.34 -6.17 8.40
C LEU A 269 -5.76 -4.89 7.82
N ARG A 270 -5.44 -3.97 8.70
CA ARG A 270 -4.75 -2.72 8.35
C ARG A 270 -3.45 -2.62 9.09
N ALA A 271 -2.36 -2.48 8.34
CA ALA A 271 -1.05 -2.15 8.88
C ALA A 271 -0.67 -0.70 8.53
N GLN A 272 0.03 -0.04 9.43
CA GLN A 272 0.49 1.34 9.26
C GLN A 272 1.99 1.37 9.00
N PHE A 273 2.40 2.19 8.03
CA PHE A 273 3.77 2.41 7.58
C PHE A 273 4.11 3.89 7.65
N ASN A 274 5.33 4.22 8.03
CA ASN A 274 5.75 5.63 8.10
C ASN A 274 5.90 6.26 6.70
N ASN A 275 6.39 5.48 5.73
CA ASN A 275 6.55 5.85 4.31
C ASN A 275 7.35 7.14 4.09
N ALA A 276 8.44 7.31 4.83
CA ALA A 276 9.26 8.54 4.75
C ALA A 276 9.92 8.73 3.38
N ASP A 277 10.23 7.64 2.70
CA ASP A 277 10.83 7.56 1.37
C ASP A 277 9.80 7.52 0.22
N GLU A 278 8.50 7.60 0.54
CA GLU A 278 7.38 7.54 -0.41
C GLU A 278 7.40 6.30 -1.34
N ALA A 279 8.05 5.22 -0.91
CA ALA A 279 8.14 3.97 -1.68
C ALA A 279 6.79 3.26 -1.84
N LEU A 280 5.86 3.47 -0.90
CA LEU A 280 4.48 2.98 -0.97
C LEU A 280 3.59 4.05 -1.59
N PHE A 281 3.03 3.74 -2.76
CA PHE A 281 2.14 4.65 -3.47
C PHE A 281 0.66 4.26 -3.28
N PRO A 282 -0.27 5.21 -3.11
CA PRO A 282 -1.70 4.93 -2.98
C PRO A 282 -2.24 4.04 -4.10
N ASN A 283 -3.10 3.08 -3.75
CA ASN A 283 -3.68 2.06 -4.62
C ASN A 283 -2.70 1.05 -5.24
N GLN A 284 -1.43 1.06 -4.85
CA GLN A 284 -0.45 0.07 -5.27
C GLN A 284 -0.74 -1.29 -4.62
N PHE A 285 -0.62 -2.37 -5.41
CA PHE A 285 -0.64 -3.74 -4.87
C PHE A 285 0.73 -4.11 -4.33
N VAL A 286 0.75 -4.68 -3.15
CA VAL A 286 1.96 -5.11 -2.44
C VAL A 286 1.78 -6.50 -1.86
N ASN A 287 2.87 -7.27 -1.79
CA ASN A 287 2.90 -8.50 -1.02
C ASN A 287 3.20 -8.15 0.45
N VAL A 288 2.41 -8.70 1.33
CA VAL A 288 2.52 -8.48 2.77
C VAL A 288 3.02 -9.73 3.46
N ARG A 289 4.00 -9.56 4.35
CA ARG A 289 4.43 -10.58 5.30
C ARG A 289 4.14 -10.09 6.71
N LEU A 290 3.17 -10.71 7.35
CA LEU A 290 2.83 -10.47 8.75
C LEU A 290 3.54 -11.51 9.60
N LEU A 291 4.46 -11.10 10.47
CA LEU A 291 5.03 -11.94 11.51
C LEU A 291 4.01 -12.09 12.64
N ALA A 292 3.29 -13.21 12.64
CA ALA A 292 2.24 -13.46 13.62
C ALA A 292 2.80 -13.95 14.96
N ASP A 293 3.81 -14.85 14.91
CA ASP A 293 4.47 -15.39 16.10
C ASP A 293 5.86 -15.92 15.73
N THR A 294 6.61 -16.35 16.74
CA THR A 294 7.88 -17.07 16.58
C THR A 294 7.90 -18.23 17.55
N VAL A 295 7.97 -19.45 17.01
CA VAL A 295 8.15 -20.67 17.82
C VAL A 295 9.62 -20.70 18.25
N LYS A 296 9.85 -20.49 19.53
CA LYS A 296 11.18 -20.50 20.10
C LYS A 296 11.62 -21.91 20.40
N ASP A 297 12.94 -22.17 20.32
CA ASP A 297 13.54 -23.41 20.75
C ASP A 297 13.00 -24.68 20.06
N ALA A 298 12.48 -24.56 18.83
CA ALA A 298 11.96 -25.70 18.06
C ALA A 298 13.10 -26.60 17.53
N THR A 299 12.86 -27.91 17.45
CA THR A 299 13.72 -28.81 16.68
C THR A 299 13.50 -28.58 15.20
N VAL A 300 14.51 -28.09 14.51
CA VAL A 300 14.43 -27.63 13.12
C VAL A 300 15.24 -28.54 12.22
N VAL A 301 14.62 -28.94 11.10
CA VAL A 301 15.27 -29.73 10.04
C VAL A 301 15.04 -29.07 8.68
N PRO A 302 15.95 -29.27 7.70
CA PRO A 302 15.67 -28.86 6.33
C PRO A 302 14.43 -29.58 5.77
N VAL A 303 13.60 -28.87 5.00
CA VAL A 303 12.40 -29.41 4.35
C VAL A 303 12.75 -30.64 3.50
N ALA A 304 13.93 -30.66 2.85
CA ALA A 304 14.43 -31.76 2.05
C ALA A 304 14.57 -33.10 2.81
N ALA A 305 14.71 -33.06 4.14
CA ALA A 305 14.77 -34.27 4.96
C ALA A 305 13.41 -34.97 5.15
N ILE A 306 12.31 -34.21 4.94
CA ILE A 306 10.97 -34.68 5.26
C ILE A 306 10.38 -35.43 4.07
N GLN A 307 10.04 -36.71 4.31
CA GLN A 307 9.43 -37.57 3.32
C GLN A 307 7.97 -37.87 3.68
N ARG A 308 7.16 -38.15 2.66
CA ARG A 308 5.76 -38.53 2.81
C ARG A 308 5.54 -39.87 2.13
N GLY A 309 4.97 -40.85 2.84
CA GLY A 309 4.73 -42.20 2.30
C GLY A 309 3.69 -42.95 3.12
N GLN A 310 3.63 -44.28 2.93
CA GLN A 310 2.67 -45.13 3.64
C GLN A 310 2.67 -45.01 5.18
N PRO A 311 3.83 -44.86 5.87
CA PRO A 311 3.84 -44.63 7.32
C PRO A 311 3.44 -43.22 7.75
N GLY A 312 3.11 -42.31 6.81
CA GLY A 312 2.80 -40.92 7.06
C GLY A 312 3.96 -40.00 6.71
N THR A 313 4.15 -38.91 7.50
CA THR A 313 5.31 -38.01 7.39
C THR A 313 6.45 -38.57 8.21
N PHE A 314 7.62 -38.75 7.59
CA PHE A 314 8.76 -39.39 8.24
C PHE A 314 10.09 -38.80 7.77
N VAL A 315 11.15 -39.09 8.50
CA VAL A 315 12.55 -38.81 8.13
C VAL A 315 13.35 -40.09 8.18
N TYR A 316 14.44 -40.13 7.39
CA TYR A 316 15.45 -41.19 7.54
C TYR A 316 16.47 -40.71 8.57
N LEU A 317 16.46 -41.34 9.73
CA LEU A 317 17.42 -41.12 10.82
C LEU A 317 18.68 -41.95 10.55
N VAL A 318 19.84 -41.32 10.65
CA VAL A 318 21.12 -42.00 10.52
C VAL A 318 21.57 -42.50 11.89
N LYS A 319 21.75 -43.85 11.98
CA LYS A 319 22.27 -44.51 13.18
C LYS A 319 23.80 -44.47 13.25
N ALA A 320 24.34 -44.81 14.42
CA ALA A 320 25.79 -44.84 14.65
C ALA A 320 26.54 -45.89 13.81
N ASP A 321 25.82 -46.94 13.32
CA ASP A 321 26.29 -48.02 12.46
C ASP A 321 26.22 -47.74 10.96
N ASP A 322 26.03 -46.46 10.58
CA ASP A 322 25.80 -45.97 9.23
C ASP A 322 24.65 -46.65 8.49
N THR A 323 23.61 -47.05 9.24
CA THR A 323 22.34 -47.51 8.69
C THR A 323 21.27 -46.44 8.89
N VAL A 324 20.23 -46.47 8.06
CA VAL A 324 19.07 -45.58 8.19
C VAL A 324 17.89 -46.30 8.81
N ALA A 325 17.16 -45.60 9.67
CA ALA A 325 15.87 -45.99 10.20
C ALA A 325 14.80 -45.00 9.78
N ILE A 326 13.62 -45.55 9.45
CA ILE A 326 12.43 -44.70 9.24
C ILE A 326 11.90 -44.28 10.58
N ARG A 327 11.76 -42.95 10.80
CA ARG A 327 11.14 -42.40 11.99
C ARG A 327 9.99 -41.49 11.59
N VAL A 328 8.78 -41.86 12.04
CA VAL A 328 7.58 -41.03 11.85
C VAL A 328 7.70 -39.79 12.72
N ILE A 329 7.42 -38.63 12.12
CA ILE A 329 7.50 -37.32 12.78
C ILE A 329 6.19 -36.54 12.62
N GLU A 330 5.91 -35.68 13.57
CA GLU A 330 4.89 -34.65 13.42
C GLU A 330 5.59 -33.34 13.05
N THR A 331 5.21 -32.76 11.90
CA THR A 331 5.75 -31.51 11.43
C THR A 331 4.89 -30.34 11.87
N GLY A 332 5.52 -29.25 12.29
CA GLY A 332 4.88 -27.99 12.62
C GLY A 332 5.01 -26.97 11.50
N VAL A 333 5.36 -25.75 11.87
CA VAL A 333 5.49 -24.60 10.96
C VAL A 333 6.72 -24.78 10.06
N THR A 334 6.55 -24.38 8.80
CA THR A 334 7.63 -24.35 7.80
C THR A 334 7.93 -22.89 7.43
N ASP A 335 9.19 -22.51 7.43
CA ASP A 335 9.68 -21.22 6.95
C ASP A 335 10.80 -21.42 5.93
N GLY A 336 10.48 -21.17 4.66
CA GLY A 336 11.40 -21.36 3.54
C GLY A 336 11.92 -22.79 3.44
N GLU A 337 13.20 -22.98 3.71
CA GLU A 337 13.89 -24.27 3.61
C GLU A 337 13.91 -25.06 4.93
N ARG A 338 13.31 -24.53 5.99
CA ARG A 338 13.35 -25.12 7.33
C ARG A 338 11.94 -25.44 7.85
N THR A 339 11.81 -26.58 8.54
CA THR A 339 10.56 -27.01 9.18
C THR A 339 10.81 -27.35 10.64
N ALA A 340 9.91 -26.88 11.52
CA ALA A 340 9.86 -27.33 12.90
C ALA A 340 9.31 -28.77 12.96
N VAL A 341 9.93 -29.60 13.76
CA VAL A 341 9.40 -30.92 14.14
C VAL A 341 8.86 -30.81 15.57
N THR A 342 7.57 -31.14 15.72
CA THR A 342 6.90 -31.07 17.04
C THR A 342 7.08 -32.34 17.86
N LYS A 343 7.14 -33.52 17.19
CA LYS A 343 7.36 -34.78 17.83
C LYS A 343 8.14 -35.73 16.93
N GLY A 344 8.88 -36.64 17.52
CA GLY A 344 9.53 -37.76 16.84
C GLY A 344 11.01 -37.55 16.50
N LEU A 345 11.60 -36.38 16.80
CA LEU A 345 13.01 -36.09 16.54
C LEU A 345 13.64 -35.30 17.66
N GLU A 346 14.85 -35.64 18.06
CA GLU A 346 15.63 -34.94 19.09
C GLU A 346 16.70 -34.04 18.46
N VAL A 347 17.08 -33.01 19.19
CA VAL A 347 18.16 -32.08 18.77
C VAL A 347 19.48 -32.84 18.72
N GLY A 348 20.22 -32.71 17.62
CA GLY A 348 21.50 -33.39 17.40
C GLY A 348 21.40 -34.66 16.58
N GLU A 349 20.20 -35.24 16.42
CA GLU A 349 19.99 -36.41 15.53
C GLU A 349 20.26 -36.02 14.06
N GLN A 350 20.89 -36.97 13.33
CA GLN A 350 21.25 -36.77 11.93
C GLN A 350 20.15 -37.31 11.01
N VAL A 351 19.67 -36.49 10.08
CA VAL A 351 18.64 -36.88 9.09
C VAL A 351 19.21 -36.76 7.68
N VAL A 352 18.71 -37.64 6.79
CA VAL A 352 19.10 -37.62 5.38
C VAL A 352 18.34 -36.51 4.65
N ILE A 353 19.06 -35.70 3.87
CA ILE A 353 18.50 -34.60 3.07
C ILE A 353 18.57 -34.87 1.54
N ASP A 354 19.46 -35.74 1.10
CA ASP A 354 19.66 -36.05 -0.31
C ASP A 354 19.90 -37.57 -0.51
N GLY A 355 19.52 -38.09 -1.67
CA GLY A 355 19.67 -39.54 -1.97
C GLY A 355 18.59 -40.43 -1.37
N VAL A 356 17.47 -39.88 -0.89
CA VAL A 356 16.37 -40.59 -0.20
C VAL A 356 15.66 -41.60 -1.08
N ASP A 357 15.58 -41.40 -2.40
CA ASP A 357 14.83 -42.25 -3.35
C ASP A 357 15.36 -43.68 -3.43
N ARG A 358 16.60 -43.91 -3.02
CA ARG A 358 17.29 -45.20 -3.07
C ARG A 358 17.38 -45.89 -1.71
N LEU A 359 16.81 -45.25 -0.68
CA LEU A 359 16.90 -45.75 0.68
C LEU A 359 15.69 -46.64 1.05
N ARG A 360 15.98 -47.67 1.81
CA ARG A 360 14.98 -48.52 2.51
C ARG A 360 15.39 -48.62 3.97
N GLU A 361 14.47 -49.00 4.81
CA GLU A 361 14.78 -49.25 6.21
C GLU A 361 15.94 -50.22 6.37
N GLY A 362 16.92 -49.88 7.20
CA GLY A 362 18.12 -50.68 7.40
C GLY A 362 19.18 -50.56 6.30
N ALA A 363 19.00 -49.74 5.28
CA ALA A 363 19.99 -49.56 4.23
C ALA A 363 21.27 -48.91 4.77
N LYS A 364 22.45 -49.43 4.34
CA LYS A 364 23.74 -48.83 4.65
C LYS A 364 23.96 -47.58 3.81
N ILE A 365 24.38 -46.52 4.44
CA ILE A 365 24.73 -45.27 3.79
C ILE A 365 26.23 -45.03 3.79
N ARG A 366 26.67 -44.21 2.87
CA ARG A 366 28.04 -43.69 2.82
C ARG A 366 27.96 -42.19 3.11
N ARG A 367 28.53 -41.80 4.24
CA ARG A 367 28.68 -40.39 4.54
C ARG A 367 29.57 -39.73 3.48
N PRO A 368 29.27 -38.49 3.04
CA PRO A 368 30.15 -37.79 2.13
C PRO A 368 31.53 -37.66 2.77
N SER A 369 32.53 -38.31 2.19
CA SER A 369 33.91 -38.20 2.63
C SER A 369 34.42 -36.82 2.17
N GLY A 370 34.59 -35.90 3.03
CA GLY A 370 35.29 -34.66 2.81
C GLY A 370 34.49 -33.48 2.28
N GLY A 371 34.24 -32.54 3.12
CA GLY A 371 34.35 -31.10 2.88
C GLY A 371 33.58 -30.49 1.72
N ARG A 372 32.25 -30.31 1.89
CA ARG A 372 31.64 -29.02 1.54
C ARG A 372 31.15 -28.41 2.83
N SER A 373 32.05 -27.67 3.46
CA SER A 373 31.69 -26.57 4.35
C SER A 373 30.63 -25.75 3.63
N ALA A 374 29.59 -25.34 4.35
CA ALA A 374 28.63 -24.35 3.92
C ALA A 374 29.33 -23.24 3.12
N PRO A 375 28.71 -22.66 2.09
CA PRO A 375 29.28 -21.48 1.46
C PRO A 375 29.38 -20.38 2.53
N GLY A 376 30.57 -20.34 3.13
CA GLY A 376 31.00 -19.21 3.92
C GLY A 376 31.00 -18.02 2.98
N THR A 377 30.43 -16.96 3.42
CA THR A 377 30.53 -15.61 2.92
C THR A 377 31.99 -15.32 2.55
N SER A 378 32.37 -15.63 1.29
CA SER A 378 33.60 -15.09 0.72
C SER A 378 33.28 -13.65 0.31
N GLY A 379 33.66 -12.73 1.17
CA GLY A 379 33.87 -11.34 0.79
C GLY A 379 34.82 -11.28 -0.41
N PRO A 380 34.66 -10.31 -1.31
CA PRO A 380 35.53 -10.19 -2.45
C PRO A 380 37.00 -9.94 -2.01
N PRO A 381 37.98 -10.50 -2.73
CA PRO A 381 39.38 -10.28 -2.39
C PRO A 381 39.69 -8.78 -2.54
N VAL A 382 40.22 -8.22 -1.45
CA VAL A 382 40.84 -6.89 -1.47
C VAL A 382 42.02 -6.97 -2.41
N ALA A 383 41.90 -6.37 -3.58
CA ALA A 383 43.00 -6.16 -4.49
C ALA A 383 43.96 -5.15 -3.84
N ALA A 384 45.23 -5.60 -3.65
CA ALA A 384 46.32 -4.75 -3.24
C ALA A 384 46.51 -3.60 -4.22
N ALA A 385 46.58 -2.39 -3.72
CA ALA A 385 46.94 -1.19 -4.45
C ALA A 385 48.44 -1.23 -4.82
N PRO A 386 48.83 -0.85 -6.04
CA PRO A 386 50.22 -0.48 -6.34
C PRO A 386 50.47 0.98 -5.94
N PRO A 387 51.72 1.34 -5.58
CA PRO A 387 52.07 2.65 -5.07
C PRO A 387 52.28 3.70 -6.15
N ASP A 388 51.97 4.94 -5.78
CA ASP A 388 52.55 6.22 -6.25
C ASP A 388 52.71 6.50 -7.75
N ALA A 389 51.97 7.45 -8.25
CA ALA A 389 52.45 8.42 -9.23
C ALA A 389 51.74 9.75 -9.03
N SER A 390 52.53 10.75 -8.74
CA SER A 390 52.22 12.16 -8.56
C SER A 390 51.54 12.80 -9.80
N PRO A 391 50.81 13.92 -9.61
CA PRO A 391 50.07 14.59 -10.67
C PRO A 391 50.95 15.55 -11.47
N PRO A 392 50.67 15.79 -12.75
CA PRO A 392 51.12 16.99 -13.41
C PRO A 392 50.03 18.07 -13.48
N ALA A 393 50.54 19.26 -13.48
CA ALA A 393 49.97 20.57 -13.35
C ALA A 393 48.97 20.98 -14.43
N ALA A 394 48.26 22.04 -14.07
CA ALA A 394 47.40 22.85 -14.87
C ALA A 394 47.97 23.43 -16.17
N ALA A 395 47.13 23.56 -17.19
CA ALA A 395 47.16 24.58 -18.24
C ALA A 395 45.71 24.70 -18.74
N ASP A 396 45.05 25.73 -18.47
CA ASP A 396 44.83 27.04 -19.07
C ASP A 396 44.35 27.03 -20.54
N ALA A 397 43.31 27.80 -20.74
CA ALA A 397 42.88 28.51 -21.94
C ALA A 397 41.81 27.94 -22.87
N ALA A 398 40.86 28.81 -23.02
CA ALA A 398 40.16 29.23 -24.25
C ALA A 398 38.85 28.61 -24.66
N ALA A 399 37.79 29.39 -24.41
CA ALA A 399 36.71 29.52 -25.38
C ALA A 399 37.22 30.20 -26.67
N PRO A 400 36.66 29.89 -27.86
CA PRO A 400 35.73 30.87 -28.35
C PRO A 400 34.60 30.37 -29.31
N GLU A 401 33.61 31.30 -29.40
CA GLU A 401 32.89 31.72 -30.62
C GLU A 401 31.83 30.86 -31.31
N ARG A 402 30.67 31.50 -31.36
CA ARG A 402 29.59 31.30 -32.34
C ARG A 402 30.06 31.67 -33.75
N PRO A 403 29.42 31.16 -34.80
CA PRO A 403 28.91 32.10 -35.81
C PRO A 403 27.44 31.94 -36.17
N ARG A 404 26.99 33.06 -36.66
CA ARG A 404 25.71 33.50 -37.17
C ARG A 404 25.39 33.01 -38.57
N ARG A 405 24.08 33.11 -38.91
CA ARG A 405 23.44 33.40 -40.25
C ARG A 405 23.37 32.25 -41.23
N ALA A 406 22.29 32.12 -42.02
CA ALA A 406 21.51 33.07 -42.85
C ALA A 406 20.17 32.42 -43.21
N ASN A 407 19.10 33.15 -43.22
CA ASN A 407 18.35 33.70 -44.38
C ASN A 407 17.94 32.72 -45.48
N GLY A 408 16.64 32.72 -45.76
CA GLY A 408 16.02 32.21 -46.99
C GLY A 408 14.53 32.50 -47.03
N GLU A 409 14.20 33.70 -47.46
CA GLU A 409 12.90 34.14 -47.98
C GLU A 409 12.38 33.28 -49.13
N ARG A 410 11.06 33.16 -49.24
CA ARG A 410 10.21 33.39 -50.44
C ARG A 410 8.79 32.90 -50.11
N GLN A 411 7.82 33.80 -50.00
CA GLN A 411 7.02 34.47 -51.02
C GLN A 411 6.05 33.56 -51.77
N GLY A 412 4.81 33.95 -51.72
CA GLY A 412 3.78 33.85 -52.78
C GLY A 412 2.63 32.92 -52.38
N THR A 413 1.39 33.16 -52.50
CA THR A 413 0.54 34.26 -53.02
C THR A 413 -0.92 33.80 -52.88
N ASN A 414 -1.82 34.74 -52.55
CA ASN A 414 -3.18 34.94 -53.04
C ASN A 414 -4.15 33.77 -53.28
N GLY A 415 -5.35 33.98 -52.79
CA GLY A 415 -6.58 33.37 -53.34
C GLY A 415 -7.83 33.70 -52.54
N GLU A 416 -8.33 34.92 -52.74
CA GLU A 416 -9.72 35.34 -52.52
C GLU A 416 -10.75 34.33 -52.99
N ARG A 417 -11.89 34.16 -52.33
CA ARG A 417 -13.23 34.53 -52.78
C ARG A 417 -14.36 33.93 -51.94
N ARG A 418 -15.18 34.89 -51.44
CA ARG A 418 -16.64 34.96 -51.44
C ARG A 418 -17.48 33.86 -50.80
N GLY A 419 -18.28 34.33 -49.83
CA GLY A 419 -19.59 33.77 -49.45
C GLY A 419 -20.61 33.81 -50.61
N PRO A 420 -21.89 33.51 -50.45
CA PRO A 420 -22.78 34.03 -49.40
C PRO A 420 -23.93 33.08 -48.93
N ALA A 421 -24.57 33.47 -47.83
CA ALA A 421 -26.02 33.60 -47.62
C ALA A 421 -27.00 32.42 -47.76
N GLY A 422 -27.92 32.38 -46.83
CA GLY A 422 -29.25 31.76 -46.90
C GLY A 422 -29.43 30.73 -45.76
N GLY A 423 -30.24 30.90 -44.80
CA GLY A 423 -31.59 31.41 -44.75
C GLY A 423 -32.47 30.29 -44.21
N GLY A 424 -33.23 30.51 -43.17
CA GLY A 424 -34.33 29.62 -42.86
C GLY A 424 -34.52 29.25 -41.41
N ARG A 425 -35.19 30.09 -40.64
CA ARG A 425 -36.18 29.68 -39.64
C ARG A 425 -37.44 29.14 -40.36
N PRO A 426 -38.46 28.41 -39.78
CA PRO A 426 -38.98 28.56 -38.41
C PRO A 426 -39.47 27.24 -37.71
N ALA A 427 -39.68 27.33 -36.44
CA ALA A 427 -40.95 27.23 -35.68
C ALA A 427 -41.57 25.86 -35.31
N GLN A 428 -41.95 25.82 -34.05
CA GLN A 428 -43.14 25.15 -33.40
C GLN A 428 -43.09 23.63 -33.30
N THR A 429 -43.59 22.95 -32.27
CA THR A 429 -44.56 23.21 -31.20
C THR A 429 -44.60 21.97 -30.28
N ASN A 430 -44.95 22.18 -29.01
CA ASN A 430 -45.71 21.32 -28.08
C ASN A 430 -45.38 19.80 -27.94
N GLN A 431 -45.11 19.32 -26.82
CA GLN A 431 -45.92 18.92 -25.68
C GLN A 431 -45.08 18.75 -24.44
#